data_eae8e00297d28425503df7e126b17bdf
#
_entry.id   eae8e00297d28425503df7e126b17bdf
#
_cell.length_a   1.000
_cell.length_b   1.000
_cell.length_c   1.000
_cell.angle_alpha   90.00
_cell.angle_beta   90.00
_cell.angle_gamma   90.00
#
_symmetry.space_group_name_H-M   'P 1'
#
loop_
_entity.id
_entity.type
_entity.pdbx_description
1 polymer ?
#
loop_
_entity_poly.entity_id
_entity_poly.type
_entity_poly.pdbx_seq_one_letter_code
_entity_poly.pdbx_strand_id
1 'polypeptide(L)'
;MMKLKTGLLMSLLLFFFLGMRAQKTNPWKTGILVDEFIYDTASFPECHAATIAETPKGLVTAFFGGTRERNPDVEIWVCRQENDHWTKPVSVANGIVNDTIRYACWNPVLYQVPGGDLLLFYKTGPSPAAWKGWMKTSSDQGRTWSAAKLLSDIGGSIGPVKNKPVLLPNGILLAPSSTEGDGWKVHFEASANKGKTWSMIGPINDGKTIKAIQPSILTYKDGRIQILARSQQRALMEAWSSDNGKTWSALTKTELPNNNSGTDAVTLKDGRQLLVYNHVLPPADAKGGKGARTPLNLAWSKDGKTWYAAAILEDSPISQYSYPSIIQSRDGMVHIVYTWRRQRIKYVKIDPSKLAGKKIVKGAWPAMKGYTAPPASTASND
;
A
#
# COMPACT_ATOMS: atom_id res chain seq x y z
N MET A 1 -58.03 -58.21 41.44
CA MET A 1 -58.52 -57.05 40.64
C MET A 1 -57.65 -55.86 40.98
N MET A 2 -56.70 -55.51 40.08
CA MET A 2 -55.72 -54.44 40.29
C MET A 2 -55.96 -53.47 39.14
N LYS A 3 -56.28 -52.20 39.47
CA LYS A 3 -56.54 -51.15 38.47
C LYS A 3 -55.22 -50.49 38.12
N LEU A 4 -54.86 -50.58 36.86
CA LEU A 4 -53.72 -49.85 36.28
C LEU A 4 -54.10 -48.38 36.07
N LYS A 5 -53.37 -47.45 36.64
CA LYS A 5 -53.48 -46.01 36.33
C LYS A 5 -52.41 -45.65 35.27
N THR A 6 -52.93 -45.32 34.11
CA THR A 6 -52.09 -44.74 33.04
C THR A 6 -51.84 -43.25 33.29
N GLY A 7 -50.59 -42.92 33.57
CA GLY A 7 -50.15 -41.55 33.69
C GLY A 7 -49.67 -41.02 32.29
N LEU A 8 -50.30 -39.97 31.82
CA LEU A 8 -49.95 -39.26 30.58
C LEU A 8 -48.78 -38.30 30.83
N LEU A 9 -47.62 -38.62 30.28
CA LEU A 9 -46.45 -37.77 30.36
C LEU A 9 -46.50 -36.76 29.19
N MET A 10 -46.82 -35.51 29.50
CA MET A 10 -46.86 -34.40 28.52
C MET A 10 -45.46 -33.80 28.41
N SER A 11 -44.72 -34.18 27.38
CA SER A 11 -43.39 -33.59 27.09
C SER A 11 -43.56 -32.20 26.51
N LEU A 12 -43.17 -31.18 27.26
CA LEU A 12 -43.10 -29.78 26.83
C LEU A 12 -41.81 -29.58 26.02
N LEU A 13 -41.92 -29.55 24.69
CA LEU A 13 -40.82 -29.16 23.79
C LEU A 13 -40.70 -27.63 23.84
N LEU A 14 -39.70 -27.14 24.59
CA LEU A 14 -39.29 -25.75 24.50
C LEU A 14 -38.48 -25.55 23.20
N PHE A 15 -39.06 -24.93 22.20
CA PHE A 15 -38.35 -24.40 21.04
C PHE A 15 -37.56 -23.16 21.45
N PHE A 16 -36.26 -23.29 21.67
CA PHE A 16 -35.35 -22.16 21.72
C PHE A 16 -35.19 -21.60 20.30
N PHE A 17 -35.94 -20.56 19.97
CA PHE A 17 -35.61 -19.70 18.82
C PHE A 17 -34.34 -18.95 19.14
N LEU A 18 -33.17 -19.51 18.79
CA LEU A 18 -31.94 -18.74 18.64
C LEU A 18 -32.16 -17.74 17.50
N GLY A 19 -32.52 -16.53 17.84
CA GLY A 19 -32.57 -15.41 16.92
C GLY A 19 -31.17 -15.18 16.38
N MET A 20 -30.83 -15.75 15.22
CA MET A 20 -29.67 -15.34 14.44
C MET A 20 -29.90 -13.88 14.09
N ARG A 21 -29.31 -12.96 14.89
CA ARG A 21 -29.15 -11.59 14.48
C ARG A 21 -28.24 -11.63 13.23
N ALA A 22 -28.85 -11.44 12.06
CA ALA A 22 -28.08 -11.21 10.85
C ALA A 22 -27.08 -10.09 11.13
N GLN A 23 -25.81 -10.45 11.13
CA GLN A 23 -24.73 -9.49 11.31
C GLN A 23 -24.89 -8.48 10.18
N LYS A 24 -25.21 -7.22 10.52
CA LYS A 24 -25.35 -6.15 9.50
C LYS A 24 -24.05 -6.09 8.72
N THR A 25 -24.08 -6.57 7.48
CA THR A 25 -22.93 -6.51 6.58
C THR A 25 -22.52 -5.04 6.40
N ASN A 26 -21.26 -4.72 6.66
CA ASN A 26 -20.75 -3.37 6.45
C ASN A 26 -20.88 -3.04 4.94
N PRO A 27 -21.68 -2.06 4.54
CA PRO A 27 -21.93 -1.76 3.13
C PRO A 27 -20.69 -1.24 2.39
N TRP A 28 -19.64 -0.84 3.12
CA TRP A 28 -18.35 -0.48 2.57
C TRP A 28 -17.41 -1.68 2.35
N LYS A 29 -17.82 -2.91 2.65
CA LYS A 29 -17.05 -4.15 2.38
C LYS A 29 -17.50 -4.87 1.10
N THR A 30 -18.35 -4.26 0.29
CA THR A 30 -18.82 -4.85 -0.98
C THR A 30 -17.64 -5.01 -1.95
N GLY A 31 -17.55 -6.21 -2.56
CA GLY A 31 -16.49 -6.56 -3.51
C GLY A 31 -15.26 -7.17 -2.85
N ILE A 32 -15.11 -7.13 -1.53
CA ILE A 32 -14.00 -7.83 -0.84
C ILE A 32 -14.28 -9.34 -0.89
N LEU A 33 -13.34 -10.09 -1.46
CA LEU A 33 -13.40 -11.54 -1.63
C LEU A 33 -12.56 -12.28 -0.59
N VAL A 34 -11.41 -11.70 -0.24
CA VAL A 34 -10.45 -12.24 0.76
C VAL A 34 -10.01 -11.08 1.65
N ASP A 35 -9.89 -11.36 2.94
CA ASP A 35 -9.42 -10.41 3.97
C ASP A 35 -8.68 -11.23 5.04
N GLU A 36 -7.35 -11.38 4.89
CA GLU A 36 -6.53 -12.30 5.67
C GLU A 36 -5.16 -11.69 6.04
N PHE A 37 -4.45 -12.30 6.96
CA PHE A 37 -3.05 -11.97 7.24
C PHE A 37 -2.12 -12.80 6.36
N ILE A 38 -1.02 -12.18 5.89
CA ILE A 38 0.03 -12.86 5.10
C ILE A 38 0.74 -13.94 5.94
N TYR A 39 0.81 -13.76 7.24
CA TYR A 39 1.36 -14.72 8.20
C TYR A 39 0.74 -14.52 9.58
N ASP A 40 0.70 -15.59 10.38
CA ASP A 40 0.20 -15.52 11.75
C ASP A 40 1.31 -15.15 12.73
N THR A 41 2.50 -15.71 12.54
CA THR A 41 3.67 -15.49 13.39
C THR A 41 4.92 -15.24 12.56
N ALA A 42 5.85 -14.45 13.09
CA ALA A 42 7.15 -14.18 12.49
C ALA A 42 8.23 -14.15 13.58
N SER A 43 9.50 -14.19 13.16
CA SER A 43 10.66 -14.09 14.06
C SER A 43 10.94 -12.66 14.54
N PHE A 44 10.13 -11.69 14.14
CA PHE A 44 10.25 -10.27 14.48
C PHE A 44 8.93 -9.75 15.05
N PRO A 45 8.96 -8.83 16.03
CA PRO A 45 7.74 -8.27 16.63
C PRO A 45 7.08 -7.18 15.79
N GLU A 46 7.86 -6.42 15.00
CA GLU A 46 7.34 -5.31 14.20
C GLU A 46 7.65 -5.45 12.71
N CYS A 47 6.72 -5.00 11.87
CA CYS A 47 6.87 -4.93 10.42
C CYS A 47 6.22 -3.68 9.83
N HIS A 48 6.64 -3.26 8.64
CA HIS A 48 6.03 -2.11 7.95
C HIS A 48 6.31 -2.09 6.44
N ALA A 49 5.60 -1.17 5.74
CA ALA A 49 5.82 -0.79 4.34
C ALA A 49 5.77 -1.98 3.37
N ALA A 50 4.62 -2.67 3.36
CA ALA A 50 4.41 -3.78 2.44
C ALA A 50 4.32 -3.33 0.98
N THR A 51 4.77 -4.20 0.09
CA THR A 51 4.65 -4.12 -1.37
C THR A 51 4.19 -5.47 -1.93
N ILE A 52 3.51 -5.47 -3.07
CA ILE A 52 3.00 -6.68 -3.71
C ILE A 52 3.25 -6.63 -5.22
N ALA A 53 3.58 -7.78 -5.82
CA ALA A 53 3.68 -7.97 -7.26
C ALA A 53 3.04 -9.29 -7.67
N GLU A 54 2.47 -9.33 -8.89
CA GLU A 54 2.03 -10.57 -9.53
C GLU A 54 3.16 -11.10 -10.41
N THR A 55 3.55 -12.36 -10.18
CA THR A 55 4.52 -13.10 -10.99
C THR A 55 3.80 -14.16 -11.85
N PRO A 56 4.47 -14.82 -12.79
CA PRO A 56 3.87 -15.94 -13.53
C PRO A 56 3.37 -17.09 -12.66
N LYS A 57 3.85 -17.24 -11.42
CA LYS A 57 3.50 -18.35 -10.51
C LYS A 57 2.67 -17.93 -9.30
N GLY A 58 2.19 -16.69 -9.24
CA GLY A 58 1.38 -16.20 -8.13
C GLY A 58 1.88 -14.88 -7.56
N LEU A 59 1.31 -14.47 -6.46
CA LEU A 59 1.62 -13.21 -5.80
C LEU A 59 2.88 -13.33 -4.94
N VAL A 60 3.65 -12.26 -4.91
CA VAL A 60 4.80 -12.09 -4.02
C VAL A 60 4.62 -10.78 -3.26
N THR A 61 4.83 -10.81 -1.95
CA THR A 61 4.83 -9.62 -1.11
C THR A 61 6.17 -9.47 -0.42
N ALA A 62 6.61 -8.23 -0.22
CA ALA A 62 7.77 -7.92 0.59
C ALA A 62 7.45 -6.79 1.57
N PHE A 63 8.14 -6.76 2.69
CA PHE A 63 8.01 -5.74 3.73
C PHE A 63 9.30 -5.70 4.55
N PHE A 64 9.50 -4.65 5.34
CA PHE A 64 10.57 -4.68 6.32
C PHE A 64 10.06 -5.14 7.68
N GLY A 65 10.89 -5.84 8.45
CA GLY A 65 10.58 -6.33 9.79
C GLY A 65 11.83 -6.55 10.63
N GLY A 66 11.72 -6.32 11.93
CA GLY A 66 12.75 -6.44 12.93
C GLY A 66 12.21 -6.10 14.32
N THR A 67 13.08 -5.81 15.28
CA THR A 67 12.67 -5.44 16.65
C THR A 67 11.80 -4.17 16.64
N ARG A 68 12.20 -3.16 15.90
CA ARG A 68 11.48 -1.88 15.74
C ARG A 68 12.02 -1.15 14.51
N GLU A 69 11.19 -0.35 13.83
CA GLU A 69 11.65 0.54 12.76
C GLU A 69 12.88 1.35 13.19
N ARG A 70 13.91 1.44 12.35
CA ARG A 70 15.23 2.05 12.55
C ARG A 70 16.26 1.17 13.27
N ASN A 71 15.86 0.11 13.94
CA ASN A 71 16.83 -0.79 14.56
C ASN A 71 17.70 -1.48 13.51
N PRO A 72 18.99 -1.71 13.78
CA PRO A 72 19.90 -2.34 12.83
C PRO A 72 19.51 -3.76 12.41
N ASP A 73 18.69 -4.46 13.20
CA ASP A 73 18.18 -5.81 12.88
C ASP A 73 17.03 -5.83 11.88
N VAL A 74 16.53 -4.68 11.46
CA VAL A 74 15.46 -4.60 10.46
C VAL A 74 15.96 -5.07 9.10
N GLU A 75 15.30 -6.11 8.57
CA GLU A 75 15.60 -6.77 7.30
C GLU A 75 14.42 -6.65 6.32
N ILE A 76 14.65 -7.04 5.06
CA ILE A 76 13.58 -7.20 4.07
C ILE A 76 13.17 -8.67 4.04
N TRP A 77 11.87 -8.88 4.23
CA TRP A 77 11.22 -10.18 4.25
C TRP A 77 10.31 -10.34 3.05
N VAL A 78 10.24 -11.57 2.52
CA VAL A 78 9.40 -11.94 1.38
C VAL A 78 8.51 -13.11 1.76
N CYS A 79 7.22 -13.03 1.37
CA CYS A 79 6.29 -14.14 1.34
C CYS A 79 5.78 -14.34 -0.09
N ARG A 80 5.56 -15.59 -0.50
CA ARG A 80 4.99 -15.95 -1.81
C ARG A 80 3.66 -16.64 -1.60
N GLN A 81 2.72 -16.42 -2.51
CA GLN A 81 1.50 -17.20 -2.54
C GLN A 81 1.74 -18.46 -3.37
N GLU A 82 1.54 -19.63 -2.78
CA GLU A 82 1.68 -20.94 -3.38
C GLU A 82 0.42 -21.76 -3.07
N ASN A 83 -0.29 -22.23 -4.10
CA ASN A 83 -1.55 -22.97 -3.95
C ASN A 83 -2.56 -22.23 -3.03
N ASP A 84 -2.75 -20.94 -3.28
CA ASP A 84 -3.62 -20.04 -2.50
C ASP A 84 -3.23 -19.82 -1.01
N HIS A 85 -2.05 -20.28 -0.60
CA HIS A 85 -1.53 -20.07 0.74
C HIS A 85 -0.24 -19.24 0.72
N TRP A 86 -0.05 -18.40 1.74
CA TRP A 86 1.16 -17.63 1.90
C TRP A 86 2.26 -18.45 2.57
N THR A 87 3.47 -18.39 2.04
CA THR A 87 4.65 -18.98 2.69
C THR A 87 5.03 -18.18 3.94
N LYS A 88 5.76 -18.79 4.86
CA LYS A 88 6.39 -18.06 5.96
C LYS A 88 7.31 -16.96 5.44
N PRO A 89 7.50 -15.85 6.18
CA PRO A 89 8.46 -14.82 5.83
C PRO A 89 9.89 -15.36 5.74
N VAL A 90 10.58 -15.03 4.65
CA VAL A 90 12.00 -15.35 4.43
C VAL A 90 12.78 -14.05 4.27
N SER A 91 13.88 -13.88 5.04
CA SER A 91 14.77 -12.73 4.88
C SER A 91 15.54 -12.83 3.57
N VAL A 92 15.52 -11.74 2.79
CA VAL A 92 16.16 -11.67 1.45
C VAL A 92 17.17 -10.53 1.32
N ALA A 93 17.17 -9.60 2.26
CA ALA A 93 18.16 -8.52 2.34
C ALA A 93 18.27 -8.00 3.76
N ASN A 94 19.48 -7.62 4.14
CA ASN A 94 19.80 -7.00 5.42
C ASN A 94 20.71 -5.79 5.20
N GLY A 95 21.00 -5.06 6.27
CA GLY A 95 21.81 -3.85 6.24
C GLY A 95 23.21 -4.02 6.75
N ILE A 96 23.77 -5.23 6.78
CA ILE A 96 25.14 -5.49 7.20
C ILE A 96 26.11 -4.86 6.21
N VAL A 97 26.98 -3.98 6.70
CA VAL A 97 28.04 -3.34 5.90
C VAL A 97 29.36 -4.07 6.17
N ASN A 98 29.66 -4.37 7.43
CA ASN A 98 30.82 -5.12 7.89
C ASN A 98 30.56 -5.65 9.31
N ASP A 99 31.57 -6.20 9.96
CA ASP A 99 31.42 -6.86 11.28
C ASP A 99 30.98 -5.91 12.41
N THR A 100 31.10 -4.61 12.24
CA THR A 100 30.77 -3.61 13.28
C THR A 100 29.63 -2.67 12.88
N ILE A 101 29.31 -2.57 11.58
CA ILE A 101 28.33 -1.63 11.05
C ILE A 101 27.16 -2.39 10.41
N ARG A 102 25.97 -2.19 10.95
CA ARG A 102 24.71 -2.67 10.38
C ARG A 102 23.67 -1.56 10.44
N TYR A 103 23.00 -1.30 9.34
CA TYR A 103 21.90 -0.34 9.23
C TYR A 103 20.56 -1.04 9.10
N ALA A 104 19.49 -0.34 9.45
CA ALA A 104 18.13 -0.79 9.15
C ALA A 104 17.90 -0.87 7.63
N CYS A 105 17.10 -1.86 7.23
CA CYS A 105 16.48 -1.89 5.90
C CYS A 105 15.15 -1.12 5.90
N TRP A 106 14.78 -0.54 4.72
CA TRP A 106 13.60 0.31 4.59
C TRP A 106 12.87 0.08 3.28
N ASN A 107 11.55 0.32 3.30
CA ASN A 107 10.65 0.50 2.17
C ASN A 107 10.98 -0.37 0.94
N PRO A 108 10.78 -1.69 1.00
CA PRO A 108 10.91 -2.51 -0.19
C PRO A 108 9.86 -2.12 -1.24
N VAL A 109 10.23 -2.27 -2.51
CA VAL A 109 9.31 -2.17 -3.64
C VAL A 109 9.56 -3.33 -4.57
N LEU A 110 8.51 -4.08 -4.87
CA LEU A 110 8.53 -5.16 -5.85
C LEU A 110 7.99 -4.67 -7.20
N TYR A 111 8.62 -5.13 -8.28
CA TYR A 111 8.13 -4.93 -9.63
C TYR A 111 8.46 -6.12 -10.52
N GLN A 112 7.42 -6.76 -11.10
CA GLN A 112 7.61 -7.82 -12.09
C GLN A 112 7.78 -7.19 -13.48
N VAL A 113 8.96 -7.33 -14.03
CA VAL A 113 9.24 -6.92 -15.41
C VAL A 113 8.46 -7.83 -16.37
N PRO A 114 7.67 -7.29 -17.31
CA PRO A 114 6.99 -8.12 -18.30
C PRO A 114 7.96 -8.97 -19.12
N GLY A 115 7.81 -10.30 -19.04
CA GLY A 115 8.72 -11.26 -19.69
C GLY A 115 10.16 -11.26 -19.15
N GLY A 116 10.37 -10.77 -17.92
CA GLY A 116 11.68 -10.67 -17.29
C GLY A 116 11.64 -11.01 -15.80
N ASP A 117 12.68 -10.59 -15.08
CA ASP A 117 12.86 -10.86 -13.66
C ASP A 117 11.91 -10.05 -12.77
N LEU A 118 11.68 -10.56 -11.56
CA LEU A 118 11.12 -9.82 -10.46
C LEU A 118 12.22 -8.94 -9.84
N LEU A 119 12.00 -7.62 -9.80
CA LEU A 119 12.89 -6.66 -9.18
C LEU A 119 12.46 -6.41 -7.74
N LEU A 120 13.43 -6.37 -6.84
CA LEU A 120 13.27 -5.91 -5.46
C LEU A 120 14.18 -4.69 -5.25
N PHE A 121 13.56 -3.55 -5.01
CA PHE A 121 14.25 -2.33 -4.56
C PHE A 121 14.10 -2.22 -3.04
N TYR A 122 15.14 -1.78 -2.36
CA TYR A 122 15.10 -1.50 -0.92
C TYR A 122 16.16 -0.46 -0.54
N LYS A 123 16.14 0.00 0.68
CA LYS A 123 17.09 0.99 1.19
C LYS A 123 17.77 0.46 2.42
N THR A 124 19.02 0.91 2.65
CA THR A 124 19.74 0.72 3.91
C THR A 124 20.33 2.05 4.36
N GLY A 125 20.27 2.31 5.64
CA GLY A 125 20.83 3.53 6.21
C GLY A 125 20.27 3.86 7.59
N PRO A 126 20.84 4.84 8.28
CA PRO A 126 20.42 5.22 9.63
C PRO A 126 19.06 5.92 9.66
N SER A 127 18.64 6.51 8.54
CA SER A 127 17.36 7.23 8.44
C SER A 127 16.97 7.46 6.99
N PRO A 128 15.70 7.82 6.70
CA PRO A 128 15.26 8.21 5.36
C PRO A 128 16.00 9.40 4.75
N ALA A 129 16.64 10.22 5.57
CA ALA A 129 17.45 11.35 5.11
C ALA A 129 18.84 10.94 4.60
N ALA A 130 19.33 9.74 4.95
CA ALA A 130 20.71 9.31 4.69
C ALA A 130 20.81 7.84 4.22
N TRP A 131 19.73 7.28 3.68
CA TRP A 131 19.75 5.93 3.15
C TRP A 131 20.36 5.83 1.74
N LYS A 132 20.82 4.62 1.38
CA LYS A 132 21.26 4.25 0.03
C LYS A 132 20.22 3.31 -0.59
N GLY A 133 20.03 3.40 -1.91
CA GLY A 133 19.13 2.56 -2.67
C GLY A 133 19.83 1.32 -3.24
N TRP A 134 19.19 0.17 -3.11
CA TRP A 134 19.67 -1.13 -3.58
C TRP A 134 18.65 -1.80 -4.46
N MET A 135 19.12 -2.68 -5.36
CA MET A 135 18.28 -3.53 -6.18
C MET A 135 18.81 -4.96 -6.18
N LYS A 136 17.89 -5.93 -6.10
CA LYS A 136 18.13 -7.36 -6.37
C LYS A 136 17.15 -7.84 -7.42
N THR A 137 17.50 -8.93 -8.11
CA THR A 137 16.65 -9.57 -9.13
C THR A 137 16.39 -11.02 -8.77
N SER A 138 15.24 -11.54 -9.17
CA SER A 138 14.87 -12.94 -9.04
C SER A 138 14.29 -13.43 -10.36
N SER A 139 14.88 -14.47 -10.93
CA SER A 139 14.39 -15.17 -12.14
C SER A 139 13.43 -16.32 -11.83
N ASP A 140 13.27 -16.67 -10.55
CA ASP A 140 12.46 -17.79 -10.06
C ASP A 140 11.27 -17.34 -9.20
N GLN A 141 10.79 -16.11 -9.45
CA GLN A 141 9.60 -15.49 -8.83
C GLN A 141 9.73 -15.33 -7.30
N GLY A 142 10.89 -14.85 -6.86
CA GLY A 142 11.14 -14.50 -5.47
C GLY A 142 11.58 -15.66 -4.57
N ARG A 143 11.96 -16.82 -5.13
CA ARG A 143 12.55 -17.91 -4.34
C ARG A 143 14.00 -17.64 -4.00
N THR A 144 14.78 -17.26 -5.00
CA THR A 144 16.18 -16.85 -4.83
C THR A 144 16.43 -15.47 -5.41
N TRP A 145 17.44 -14.81 -4.91
CA TRP A 145 17.75 -13.42 -5.26
C TRP A 145 19.24 -13.25 -5.60
N SER A 146 19.51 -12.42 -6.58
CA SER A 146 20.87 -12.03 -6.95
C SER A 146 21.60 -11.34 -5.80
N ALA A 147 22.92 -11.14 -5.94
CA ALA A 147 23.64 -10.17 -5.15
C ALA A 147 23.01 -8.77 -5.30
N ALA A 148 23.04 -7.98 -4.24
CA ALA A 148 22.52 -6.62 -4.24
C ALA A 148 23.44 -5.70 -5.11
N LYS A 149 22.79 -4.83 -5.91
CA LYS A 149 23.46 -3.77 -6.68
C LYS A 149 23.09 -2.41 -6.08
N LEU A 150 24.08 -1.57 -5.86
CA LEU A 150 23.84 -0.19 -5.46
C LEU A 150 23.28 0.59 -6.66
N LEU A 151 22.17 1.30 -6.48
CA LEU A 151 21.49 1.97 -7.60
C LEU A 151 22.31 3.13 -8.18
N SER A 152 23.09 3.83 -7.36
CA SER A 152 24.02 4.88 -7.83
C SER A 152 25.06 4.36 -8.83
N ASP A 153 25.47 3.09 -8.72
CA ASP A 153 26.47 2.49 -9.61
C ASP A 153 25.92 2.17 -11.02
N ILE A 154 24.59 2.20 -11.15
CA ILE A 154 23.88 1.93 -12.41
C ILE A 154 23.05 3.12 -12.90
N GLY A 155 23.46 4.35 -12.49
CA GLY A 155 22.87 5.60 -12.96
C GLY A 155 21.60 6.05 -12.24
N GLY A 156 21.11 5.27 -11.27
CA GLY A 156 20.02 5.66 -10.39
C GLY A 156 20.50 6.47 -9.18
N SER A 157 19.58 6.78 -8.29
CA SER A 157 19.86 7.39 -6.99
C SER A 157 19.50 6.44 -5.85
N ILE A 158 18.23 6.42 -5.47
CA ILE A 158 17.72 5.57 -4.39
C ILE A 158 16.64 4.58 -4.85
N GLY A 159 16.26 4.63 -6.12
CA GLY A 159 15.19 3.84 -6.71
C GLY A 159 13.80 4.23 -6.21
N PRO A 160 12.77 3.48 -6.60
CA PRO A 160 11.40 3.75 -6.18
C PRO A 160 11.28 3.73 -4.65
N VAL A 161 10.60 4.73 -4.09
CA VAL A 161 10.37 4.83 -2.65
C VAL A 161 8.90 4.54 -2.37
N LYS A 162 8.63 3.41 -1.74
CA LYS A 162 7.32 2.92 -1.30
C LYS A 162 6.41 2.43 -2.43
N ASN A 163 6.29 3.14 -3.55
CA ASN A 163 5.34 2.81 -4.61
C ASN A 163 6.04 2.24 -5.84
N LYS A 164 5.32 1.36 -6.54
CA LYS A 164 5.84 0.58 -7.67
C LYS A 164 6.12 1.41 -8.92
N PRO A 165 7.12 1.04 -9.72
CA PRO A 165 7.32 1.56 -11.08
C PRO A 165 6.13 1.24 -11.99
N VAL A 166 6.01 2.00 -13.08
CA VAL A 166 5.04 1.79 -14.16
C VAL A 166 5.79 1.69 -15.49
N LEU A 167 5.48 0.66 -16.28
CA LEU A 167 5.96 0.56 -17.65
C LEU A 167 5.07 1.42 -18.55
N LEU A 168 5.65 2.43 -19.13
CA LEU A 168 4.95 3.34 -20.05
C LEU A 168 4.82 2.72 -21.45
N PRO A 169 3.85 3.18 -22.27
CA PRO A 169 3.65 2.66 -23.64
C PRO A 169 4.88 2.78 -24.55
N ASN A 170 5.77 3.75 -24.29
CA ASN A 170 7.01 3.93 -25.03
C ASN A 170 8.16 2.99 -24.58
N GLY A 171 7.88 2.03 -23.67
CA GLY A 171 8.85 1.06 -23.17
C GLY A 171 9.73 1.56 -22.00
N ILE A 172 9.56 2.80 -21.57
CA ILE A 172 10.26 3.34 -20.39
C ILE A 172 9.61 2.80 -19.10
N LEU A 173 10.42 2.23 -18.25
CA LEU A 173 10.04 1.91 -16.86
C LEU A 173 10.27 3.17 -16.01
N LEU A 174 9.20 3.80 -15.58
CA LEU A 174 9.23 5.02 -14.75
C LEU A 174 8.99 4.67 -13.29
N ALA A 175 9.97 4.89 -12.44
CA ALA A 175 9.93 4.62 -11.01
C ALA A 175 9.67 5.89 -10.21
N PRO A 176 8.62 5.93 -9.36
CA PRO A 176 8.34 7.06 -8.51
C PRO A 176 9.29 7.05 -7.30
N SER A 177 9.93 8.17 -7.03
CA SER A 177 10.94 8.30 -5.98
C SER A 177 10.78 9.61 -5.20
N SER A 178 11.51 9.72 -4.09
CA SER A 178 11.55 10.94 -3.29
C SER A 178 12.72 10.95 -2.33
N THR A 179 13.21 12.13 -1.95
CA THR A 179 14.24 12.34 -0.93
C THR A 179 13.68 13.11 0.26
N GLU A 180 14.30 12.94 1.45
CA GLU A 180 13.87 13.57 2.69
C GLU A 180 14.98 14.40 3.37
N GLY A 181 16.25 14.26 2.97
CA GLY A 181 17.40 14.86 3.65
C GLY A 181 17.46 16.39 3.55
N ASP A 182 17.29 16.94 2.35
CA ASP A 182 17.23 18.39 2.09
C ASP A 182 15.78 18.76 1.67
N GLY A 183 14.84 18.55 2.58
CA GLY A 183 13.42 18.73 2.33
C GLY A 183 12.76 17.53 1.61
N TRP A 184 11.44 17.53 1.59
CA TRP A 184 10.64 16.46 0.98
C TRP A 184 10.46 16.74 -0.51
N LYS A 185 11.26 16.08 -1.35
CA LYS A 185 11.30 16.31 -2.80
C LYS A 185 10.88 15.07 -3.57
N VAL A 186 9.94 15.23 -4.48
CA VAL A 186 9.53 14.20 -5.43
C VAL A 186 10.46 14.23 -6.64
N HIS A 187 10.94 13.07 -7.06
CA HIS A 187 11.64 12.86 -8.33
C HIS A 187 11.26 11.50 -8.93
N PHE A 188 11.77 11.20 -10.11
CA PHE A 188 11.56 9.92 -10.76
C PHE A 188 12.91 9.35 -11.21
N GLU A 189 12.93 8.04 -11.37
CA GLU A 189 14.04 7.34 -12.01
C GLU A 189 13.49 6.55 -13.19
N ALA A 190 14.09 6.70 -14.37
CA ALA A 190 13.65 6.10 -15.61
C ALA A 190 14.65 5.07 -16.14
N SER A 191 14.15 3.96 -16.64
CA SER A 191 14.98 2.92 -17.29
C SER A 191 14.39 2.56 -18.66
N ALA A 192 15.24 2.63 -19.70
CA ALA A 192 14.89 2.20 -21.06
C ALA A 192 15.23 0.72 -21.32
N ASN A 193 15.87 0.03 -20.38
CA ASN A 193 16.39 -1.32 -20.56
C ASN A 193 15.97 -2.27 -19.43
N LYS A 194 14.70 -2.16 -19.00
CA LYS A 194 14.06 -3.05 -18.02
C LYS A 194 14.77 -3.10 -16.65
N GLY A 195 15.27 -1.94 -16.18
CA GLY A 195 15.89 -1.80 -14.87
C GLY A 195 17.39 -2.09 -14.82
N LYS A 196 18.06 -2.30 -15.94
CA LYS A 196 19.52 -2.55 -15.95
C LYS A 196 20.34 -1.28 -15.67
N THR A 197 19.88 -0.14 -16.19
CA THR A 197 20.43 1.19 -15.89
C THR A 197 19.31 2.19 -15.72
N TRP A 198 19.59 3.28 -15.03
CA TRP A 198 18.62 4.29 -14.63
C TRP A 198 19.12 5.72 -14.94
N SER A 199 18.19 6.63 -15.06
CA SER A 199 18.47 8.07 -15.14
C SER A 199 17.45 8.82 -14.27
N MET A 200 17.86 9.92 -13.65
CA MET A 200 17.02 10.70 -12.75
C MET A 200 16.28 11.81 -13.50
N ILE A 201 15.01 12.06 -13.13
CA ILE A 201 14.15 13.14 -13.62
C ILE A 201 13.64 13.93 -12.40
N GLY A 202 13.83 15.23 -12.41
CA GLY A 202 13.44 16.11 -11.30
C GLY A 202 14.62 16.47 -10.39
N PRO A 203 14.38 16.96 -9.17
CA PRO A 203 13.12 17.01 -8.42
C PRO A 203 12.08 17.98 -9.02
N ILE A 204 10.79 17.72 -8.77
CA ILE A 204 9.68 18.53 -9.30
C ILE A 204 9.10 19.53 -8.28
N ASN A 205 9.64 19.56 -7.08
CA ASN A 205 9.30 20.53 -6.03
C ASN A 205 10.54 20.90 -5.20
N ASP A 206 10.44 22.01 -4.49
CA ASP A 206 11.53 22.58 -3.68
C ASP A 206 11.75 21.85 -2.34
N GLY A 207 10.75 21.08 -1.88
CA GLY A 207 10.76 20.39 -0.59
C GLY A 207 10.66 21.32 0.64
N LYS A 208 10.50 22.62 0.44
CA LYS A 208 10.38 23.66 1.49
C LYS A 208 8.97 24.23 1.54
N THR A 209 8.50 24.81 0.46
CA THR A 209 7.14 25.35 0.30
C THR A 209 6.13 24.20 0.20
N ILE A 210 6.39 23.25 -0.66
CA ILE A 210 5.60 22.02 -0.81
C ILE A 210 6.45 20.84 -0.35
N LYS A 211 6.02 20.18 0.71
CA LYS A 211 6.68 18.99 1.29
C LYS A 211 5.88 17.75 0.93
N ALA A 212 6.28 17.06 -0.15
CA ALA A 212 5.63 15.87 -0.66
C ALA A 212 6.64 14.76 -1.00
N ILE A 213 6.24 13.49 -0.76
CA ILE A 213 7.06 12.30 -1.00
C ILE A 213 6.20 11.12 -1.44
N GLN A 214 6.85 10.03 -1.85
CA GLN A 214 6.25 8.72 -2.09
C GLN A 214 5.10 8.79 -3.11
N PRO A 215 5.31 9.34 -4.31
CA PRO A 215 4.24 9.43 -5.32
C PRO A 215 3.84 8.05 -5.85
N SER A 216 2.55 7.87 -6.17
CA SER A 216 2.05 6.79 -7.04
C SER A 216 1.86 7.34 -8.44
N ILE A 217 2.14 6.54 -9.47
CA ILE A 217 1.96 6.92 -10.88
C ILE A 217 0.67 6.31 -11.41
N LEU A 218 -0.15 7.13 -12.06
CA LEU A 218 -1.40 6.76 -12.73
C LEU A 218 -1.31 7.16 -14.21
N THR A 219 -1.78 6.28 -15.10
CA THR A 219 -1.75 6.50 -16.54
C THR A 219 -3.16 6.60 -17.10
N TYR A 220 -3.33 7.40 -18.16
CA TYR A 220 -4.62 7.64 -18.79
C TYR A 220 -4.59 7.24 -20.28
N LYS A 221 -5.75 6.87 -20.84
CA LYS A 221 -5.86 6.46 -22.25
C LYS A 221 -5.48 7.56 -23.24
N ASP A 222 -5.56 8.82 -22.83
CA ASP A 222 -5.17 9.98 -23.62
C ASP A 222 -3.65 10.29 -23.56
N GLY A 223 -2.87 9.41 -22.91
CA GLY A 223 -1.43 9.55 -22.78
C GLY A 223 -0.95 10.39 -21.60
N ARG A 224 -1.86 11.07 -20.88
CA ARG A 224 -1.48 11.82 -19.67
C ARG A 224 -1.05 10.86 -18.56
N ILE A 225 -0.17 11.36 -17.74
CA ILE A 225 0.29 10.69 -16.51
C ILE A 225 0.00 11.61 -15.33
N GLN A 226 -0.53 11.07 -14.24
CA GLN A 226 -0.74 11.77 -12.97
C GLN A 226 0.09 11.12 -11.90
N ILE A 227 0.56 11.90 -10.95
CA ILE A 227 0.99 11.38 -9.66
C ILE A 227 0.06 11.83 -8.54
N LEU A 228 -0.05 10.96 -7.52
CA LEU A 228 -0.64 11.30 -6.23
C LEU A 228 0.42 11.06 -5.16
N ALA A 229 0.76 12.10 -4.40
CA ALA A 229 1.84 12.06 -3.42
C ALA A 229 1.33 12.37 -2.00
N ARG A 230 1.85 11.63 -1.01
CA ARG A 230 1.77 11.95 0.41
C ARG A 230 2.37 13.31 0.67
N SER A 231 1.79 14.11 1.59
CA SER A 231 2.33 15.43 1.90
C SER A 231 2.14 15.85 3.36
N GLN A 232 2.85 16.93 3.73
CA GLN A 232 2.62 17.66 4.97
C GLN A 232 1.55 18.75 4.84
N GLN A 233 0.95 18.93 3.66
CA GLN A 233 -0.04 19.96 3.35
C GLN A 233 -1.48 19.58 3.72
N ARG A 234 -1.68 18.48 4.47
CA ARG A 234 -2.98 17.94 4.90
C ARG A 234 -3.89 17.49 3.75
N ALA A 235 -3.34 17.37 2.55
CA ALA A 235 -4.01 16.89 1.36
C ALA A 235 -3.05 16.02 0.54
N LEU A 236 -3.56 15.13 -0.30
CA LEU A 236 -2.75 14.54 -1.35
C LEU A 236 -2.33 15.63 -2.33
N MET A 237 -1.06 15.60 -2.75
CA MET A 237 -0.55 16.45 -3.83
C MET A 237 -0.60 15.70 -5.15
N GLU A 238 -0.87 16.41 -6.22
CA GLU A 238 -0.85 15.89 -7.59
C GLU A 238 0.05 16.71 -8.51
N ALA A 239 0.62 16.06 -9.51
CA ALA A 239 1.22 16.70 -10.68
C ALA A 239 0.90 15.86 -11.92
N TRP A 240 0.97 16.50 -13.07
CA TRP A 240 0.62 15.92 -14.37
C TRP A 240 1.76 16.02 -15.37
N SER A 241 1.89 15.01 -16.22
CA SER A 241 2.79 14.99 -17.38
C SER A 241 2.02 14.62 -18.63
N SER A 242 2.37 15.21 -19.77
CA SER A 242 1.84 14.89 -21.10
C SER A 242 2.91 14.43 -22.08
N ASP A 243 4.14 14.21 -21.63
CA ASP A 243 5.31 13.89 -22.45
C ASP A 243 6.04 12.61 -21.99
N ASN A 244 5.25 11.63 -21.51
CA ASN A 244 5.74 10.37 -20.98
C ASN A 244 6.65 10.54 -19.75
N GLY A 245 6.30 11.46 -18.85
CA GLY A 245 6.98 11.66 -17.58
C GLY A 245 8.31 12.41 -17.65
N LYS A 246 8.64 13.04 -18.78
CA LYS A 246 9.88 13.83 -18.91
C LYS A 246 9.77 15.17 -18.18
N THR A 247 8.62 15.83 -18.31
CA THR A 247 8.32 17.08 -17.58
C THR A 247 7.00 16.96 -16.83
N TRP A 248 6.85 17.77 -15.79
CA TRP A 248 5.71 17.72 -14.88
C TRP A 248 5.20 19.10 -14.54
N SER A 249 3.90 19.23 -14.36
CA SER A 249 3.30 20.44 -13.79
C SER A 249 3.80 20.68 -12.37
N ALA A 250 3.61 21.89 -11.86
CA ALA A 250 3.77 22.14 -10.43
C ALA A 250 2.86 21.23 -9.60
N LEU A 251 3.31 20.85 -8.40
CA LEU A 251 2.49 20.12 -7.43
C LEU A 251 1.36 21.00 -6.92
N THR A 252 0.13 20.52 -7.01
CA THR A 252 -1.08 21.19 -6.49
C THR A 252 -1.82 20.29 -5.50
N LYS A 253 -2.61 20.89 -4.61
CA LYS A 253 -3.47 20.14 -3.69
C LYS A 253 -4.66 19.55 -4.42
N THR A 254 -4.96 18.28 -4.12
CA THR A 254 -6.27 17.69 -4.45
C THR A 254 -7.30 18.03 -3.37
N GLU A 255 -8.57 17.70 -3.61
CA GLU A 255 -9.61 17.75 -2.57
C GLU A 255 -9.48 16.62 -1.52
N LEU A 256 -8.69 15.59 -1.81
CA LEU A 256 -8.56 14.42 -0.92
C LEU A 256 -7.65 14.75 0.27
N PRO A 257 -8.14 14.58 1.51
CA PRO A 257 -7.32 14.79 2.70
C PRO A 257 -6.20 13.74 2.77
N ASN A 258 -5.10 14.10 3.40
CA ASN A 258 -4.01 13.19 3.73
C ASN A 258 -3.43 13.52 5.10
N ASN A 259 -3.34 12.50 5.93
CA ASN A 259 -2.84 12.54 7.30
C ASN A 259 -1.31 12.40 7.40
N ASN A 260 -0.59 12.75 6.33
CA ASN A 260 0.84 12.51 6.23
C ASN A 260 1.21 11.01 6.40
N SER A 261 0.44 10.13 5.77
CA SER A 261 0.73 8.70 5.67
C SER A 261 0.92 8.27 4.22
N GLY A 262 1.73 7.22 4.01
CA GLY A 262 1.94 6.66 2.68
C GLY A 262 0.65 6.12 2.06
N THR A 263 0.50 6.32 0.77
CA THR A 263 -0.65 5.88 -0.05
C THR A 263 -0.14 5.04 -1.22
N ASP A 264 -1.01 4.32 -1.91
CA ASP A 264 -0.68 3.76 -3.22
C ASP A 264 -1.91 3.77 -4.14
N ALA A 265 -1.65 3.86 -5.43
CA ALA A 265 -2.69 3.88 -6.45
C ALA A 265 -2.32 2.99 -7.65
N VAL A 266 -3.34 2.60 -8.42
CA VAL A 266 -3.19 1.79 -9.64
C VAL A 266 -4.21 2.18 -10.68
N THR A 267 -3.80 2.20 -11.95
CA THR A 267 -4.70 2.28 -13.10
C THR A 267 -5.21 0.89 -13.44
N LEU A 268 -6.54 0.72 -13.42
CA LEU A 268 -7.19 -0.52 -13.80
C LEU A 268 -7.29 -0.67 -15.32
N LYS A 269 -7.45 -1.92 -15.80
CA LYS A 269 -7.64 -2.25 -17.21
C LYS A 269 -8.86 -1.55 -17.83
N ASP A 270 -9.89 -1.26 -17.04
CA ASP A 270 -11.09 -0.53 -17.47
C ASP A 270 -10.90 1.00 -17.53
N GLY A 271 -9.74 1.49 -17.12
CA GLY A 271 -9.35 2.91 -17.13
C GLY A 271 -9.66 3.66 -15.84
N ARG A 272 -10.29 3.02 -14.84
CA ARG A 272 -10.44 3.62 -13.51
C ARG A 272 -9.11 3.69 -12.79
N GLN A 273 -8.94 4.74 -12.01
CA GLN A 273 -7.84 4.91 -11.06
C GLN A 273 -8.32 4.46 -9.69
N LEU A 274 -7.63 3.53 -9.04
CA LEU A 274 -7.90 3.13 -7.66
C LEU A 274 -6.82 3.67 -6.73
N LEU A 275 -7.24 4.22 -5.59
CA LEU A 275 -6.38 4.81 -4.56
C LEU A 275 -6.69 4.19 -3.20
N VAL A 276 -5.66 3.69 -2.51
CA VAL A 276 -5.73 3.25 -1.11
C VAL A 276 -4.99 4.25 -0.23
N TYR A 277 -5.68 4.80 0.76
CA TYR A 277 -5.14 5.86 1.62
C TYR A 277 -5.92 5.98 2.93
N ASN A 278 -5.38 6.70 3.88
CA ASN A 278 -6.13 7.13 5.05
C ASN A 278 -6.88 8.43 4.70
N HIS A 279 -8.22 8.34 4.57
CA HIS A 279 -9.07 9.50 4.31
C HIS A 279 -9.30 10.28 5.61
N VAL A 280 -8.26 10.96 6.06
CA VAL A 280 -8.25 11.70 7.33
C VAL A 280 -7.69 13.10 7.11
N LEU A 281 -8.47 14.12 7.49
CA LEU A 281 -8.03 15.49 7.55
C LEU A 281 -7.45 15.76 8.95
N PRO A 282 -6.12 15.94 9.07
CA PRO A 282 -5.52 16.27 10.37
C PRO A 282 -5.99 17.62 10.90
N PRO A 283 -5.87 17.88 12.20
CA PRO A 283 -6.06 19.23 12.77
C PRO A 283 -5.21 20.28 12.05
N ALA A 284 -5.67 21.53 12.06
CA ALA A 284 -4.99 22.61 11.33
C ALA A 284 -3.58 22.90 11.89
N ASP A 285 -3.40 22.71 13.17
CA ASP A 285 -2.18 22.90 13.95
C ASP A 285 -1.30 21.62 14.04
N ALA A 286 -1.74 20.51 13.43
CA ALA A 286 -1.00 19.26 13.48
C ALA A 286 0.40 19.40 12.87
N LYS A 287 1.44 19.22 13.68
CA LYS A 287 2.84 19.34 13.26
C LYS A 287 3.14 18.41 12.09
N GLY A 288 3.62 19.00 10.99
CA GLY A 288 3.91 18.25 9.75
C GLY A 288 2.67 17.62 9.10
N GLY A 289 1.46 18.07 9.41
CA GLY A 289 0.22 17.53 8.87
C GLY A 289 -0.07 16.08 9.28
N LYS A 290 0.50 15.62 10.40
CA LYS A 290 0.30 14.24 10.91
C LYS A 290 -1.11 14.06 11.48
N GLY A 291 -1.72 12.92 11.24
CA GLY A 291 -3.02 12.52 11.76
C GLY A 291 -3.13 11.01 11.96
N ALA A 292 -4.24 10.56 12.55
CA ALA A 292 -4.51 9.16 12.80
C ALA A 292 -4.42 8.33 11.49
N ARG A 293 -3.86 7.13 11.57
CA ARG A 293 -3.76 6.19 10.43
C ARG A 293 -4.91 5.18 10.44
N THR A 294 -6.09 5.68 10.72
CA THR A 294 -7.38 4.99 10.64
C THR A 294 -8.46 6.05 10.36
N PRO A 295 -9.46 5.75 9.50
CA PRO A 295 -9.66 4.54 8.70
C PRO A 295 -8.64 4.37 7.56
N LEU A 296 -8.57 3.15 6.97
CA LEU A 296 -7.92 2.88 5.69
C LEU A 296 -8.99 2.71 4.61
N ASN A 297 -8.96 3.54 3.59
CA ASN A 297 -10.02 3.71 2.62
C ASN A 297 -9.56 3.35 1.20
N LEU A 298 -10.51 2.92 0.38
CA LEU A 298 -10.36 2.75 -1.07
C LEU A 298 -11.29 3.75 -1.77
N ALA A 299 -10.74 4.52 -2.71
CA ALA A 299 -11.50 5.40 -3.60
C ALA A 299 -11.13 5.13 -5.05
N TRP A 300 -12.03 5.47 -5.99
CA TRP A 300 -11.76 5.39 -7.42
C TRP A 300 -12.13 6.68 -8.16
N SER A 301 -11.49 6.88 -9.32
CA SER A 301 -11.74 7.99 -10.23
C SER A 301 -11.64 7.55 -11.68
N LYS A 302 -12.30 8.24 -12.60
CA LYS A 302 -12.13 8.06 -14.06
C LYS A 302 -11.21 9.13 -14.66
N ASP A 303 -11.16 10.29 -14.06
CA ASP A 303 -10.51 11.49 -14.61
C ASP A 303 -9.33 11.98 -13.75
N GLY A 304 -9.10 11.35 -12.57
CA GLY A 304 -8.09 11.75 -11.60
C GLY A 304 -8.44 13.00 -10.79
N LYS A 305 -9.61 13.59 -11.03
CA LYS A 305 -10.11 14.82 -10.38
C LYS A 305 -11.34 14.54 -9.55
N THR A 306 -12.33 13.86 -10.12
CA THR A 306 -13.55 13.47 -9.42
C THR A 306 -13.38 12.09 -8.80
N TRP A 307 -13.42 12.03 -7.47
CA TRP A 307 -13.19 10.80 -6.70
C TRP A 307 -14.49 10.27 -6.09
N TYR A 308 -14.58 8.96 -6.02
CA TYR A 308 -15.71 8.22 -5.47
C TYR A 308 -15.23 7.28 -4.36
N ALA A 309 -15.86 7.36 -3.20
CA ALA A 309 -15.67 6.43 -2.10
C ALA A 309 -16.11 5.02 -2.54
N ALA A 310 -15.24 4.04 -2.36
CA ALA A 310 -15.44 2.66 -2.83
C ALA A 310 -15.57 1.65 -1.70
N ALA A 311 -14.63 1.66 -0.76
CA ALA A 311 -14.64 0.74 0.38
C ALA A 311 -13.91 1.33 1.59
N ILE A 312 -14.17 0.75 2.76
CA ILE A 312 -13.40 0.96 3.99
C ILE A 312 -12.78 -0.39 4.34
N LEU A 313 -11.46 -0.47 4.24
CA LEU A 313 -10.72 -1.71 4.51
C LEU A 313 -10.58 -1.94 6.01
N GLU A 314 -10.25 -0.89 6.74
CA GLU A 314 -10.11 -0.87 8.19
C GLU A 314 -10.73 0.40 8.76
N ASP A 315 -11.42 0.29 9.89
CA ASP A 315 -12.09 1.41 10.56
C ASP A 315 -12.01 1.35 12.09
N SER A 316 -11.26 0.40 12.65
CA SER A 316 -11.07 0.34 14.10
C SER A 316 -10.41 1.64 14.60
N PRO A 317 -10.87 2.21 15.74
CA PRO A 317 -10.24 3.36 16.35
C PRO A 317 -8.82 3.07 16.88
N ILE A 318 -8.47 1.79 17.03
CA ILE A 318 -7.11 1.37 17.41
C ILE A 318 -6.24 1.42 16.15
N SER A 319 -5.43 2.46 16.02
CA SER A 319 -4.47 2.69 14.95
C SER A 319 -3.30 1.69 15.05
N GLN A 320 -2.52 1.39 14.01
CA GLN A 320 -2.55 2.03 12.69
C GLN A 320 -2.77 1.03 11.56
N TYR A 321 -3.37 1.49 10.47
CA TYR A 321 -3.52 0.78 9.20
C TYR A 321 -2.92 1.67 8.12
N SER A 322 -1.78 1.28 7.55
CA SER A 322 -0.98 2.23 6.79
C SER A 322 -0.07 1.60 5.77
N TYR A 323 0.52 2.42 4.91
CA TYR A 323 1.47 2.03 3.88
C TYR A 323 0.95 0.92 2.98
N PRO A 324 -0.22 1.11 2.37
CA PRO A 324 -0.79 0.14 1.44
C PRO A 324 0.05 0.02 0.18
N SER A 325 -0.01 -1.14 -0.46
CA SER A 325 0.38 -1.35 -1.85
C SER A 325 -0.75 -2.02 -2.59
N ILE A 326 -1.04 -1.60 -3.82
CA ILE A 326 -2.17 -2.07 -4.62
C ILE A 326 -1.71 -2.42 -6.04
N ILE A 327 -2.19 -3.56 -6.55
CA ILE A 327 -2.04 -3.96 -7.95
C ILE A 327 -3.36 -4.50 -8.49
N GLN A 328 -3.49 -4.55 -9.83
CA GLN A 328 -4.47 -5.38 -10.50
C GLN A 328 -3.76 -6.54 -11.20
N SER A 329 -4.20 -7.77 -10.94
CA SER A 329 -3.67 -8.98 -11.54
C SER A 329 -4.22 -9.24 -12.94
N ARG A 330 -3.67 -10.27 -13.61
CA ARG A 330 -4.07 -10.66 -14.97
C ARG A 330 -5.52 -11.12 -15.06
N ASP A 331 -6.05 -11.74 -14.00
CA ASP A 331 -7.46 -12.15 -13.88
C ASP A 331 -8.42 -10.97 -13.64
N GLY A 332 -7.92 -9.75 -13.52
CA GLY A 332 -8.70 -8.54 -13.28
C GLY A 332 -9.00 -8.24 -11.83
N MET A 333 -8.64 -9.11 -10.90
CA MET A 333 -8.81 -8.85 -9.48
C MET A 333 -7.82 -7.80 -8.98
N VAL A 334 -8.20 -7.11 -7.92
CA VAL A 334 -7.35 -6.13 -7.24
C VAL A 334 -6.80 -6.75 -5.96
N HIS A 335 -5.51 -6.59 -5.75
CA HIS A 335 -4.80 -7.10 -4.58
C HIS A 335 -4.18 -5.94 -3.82
N ILE A 336 -4.43 -5.90 -2.52
CA ILE A 336 -3.95 -4.86 -1.62
C ILE A 336 -3.24 -5.53 -0.45
N VAL A 337 -2.05 -5.04 -0.11
CA VAL A 337 -1.37 -5.36 1.15
C VAL A 337 -1.10 -4.10 1.93
N TYR A 338 -1.13 -4.17 3.25
CA TYR A 338 -0.85 -3.03 4.12
C TYR A 338 -0.36 -3.45 5.50
N THR A 339 0.29 -2.52 6.17
CA THR A 339 0.70 -2.67 7.56
C THR A 339 -0.52 -2.62 8.49
N TRP A 340 -0.72 -3.68 9.26
CA TRP A 340 -1.72 -3.76 10.30
C TRP A 340 -1.04 -3.62 11.68
N ARG A 341 -1.25 -2.47 12.33
CA ARG A 341 -0.77 -2.15 13.69
C ARG A 341 0.73 -2.35 13.91
N ARG A 342 1.56 -2.25 12.88
CA ARG A 342 3.00 -2.58 12.93
C ARG A 342 3.32 -4.04 13.27
N GLN A 343 2.34 -4.88 13.52
CA GLN A 343 2.51 -6.26 13.99
C GLN A 343 2.48 -7.28 12.85
N ARG A 344 1.64 -7.05 11.84
CA ARG A 344 1.44 -7.99 10.73
C ARG A 344 1.19 -7.24 9.41
N ILE A 345 1.33 -7.98 8.33
CA ILE A 345 0.91 -7.54 7.00
C ILE A 345 -0.43 -8.18 6.68
N LYS A 346 -1.40 -7.36 6.28
CA LYS A 346 -2.71 -7.80 5.87
C LYS A 346 -2.85 -7.80 4.36
N TYR A 347 -3.56 -8.76 3.82
CA TYR A 347 -3.86 -8.92 2.40
C TYR A 347 -5.37 -8.87 2.18
N VAL A 348 -5.79 -8.17 1.11
CA VAL A 348 -7.19 -8.07 0.69
C VAL A 348 -7.26 -8.30 -0.82
N LYS A 349 -8.15 -9.22 -1.26
CA LYS A 349 -8.51 -9.44 -2.67
C LYS A 349 -9.88 -8.83 -2.94
N ILE A 350 -10.00 -8.08 -4.02
CA ILE A 350 -11.23 -7.35 -4.36
C ILE A 350 -11.63 -7.63 -5.81
N ASP A 351 -12.92 -7.86 -6.03
CA ASP A 351 -13.56 -7.77 -7.34
C ASP A 351 -13.90 -6.30 -7.62
N PRO A 352 -13.15 -5.61 -8.51
CA PRO A 352 -13.37 -4.20 -8.76
C PRO A 352 -14.70 -3.88 -9.45
N SER A 353 -15.38 -4.89 -10.05
CA SER A 353 -16.69 -4.72 -10.67
C SER A 353 -17.80 -4.51 -9.65
N LYS A 354 -17.59 -4.95 -8.41
CA LYS A 354 -18.56 -4.86 -7.29
C LYS A 354 -18.32 -3.69 -6.35
N LEU A 355 -17.32 -2.85 -6.63
CA LEU A 355 -17.02 -1.70 -5.78
C LEU A 355 -18.15 -0.66 -5.81
N ALA A 356 -18.48 -0.14 -4.64
CA ALA A 356 -19.38 1.00 -4.51
C ALA A 356 -18.80 2.26 -5.19
N GLY A 357 -19.63 3.27 -5.41
CA GLY A 357 -19.21 4.54 -5.99
C GLY A 357 -20.08 5.69 -5.50
N LYS A 358 -19.74 6.26 -4.34
CA LYS A 358 -20.37 7.49 -3.84
C LYS A 358 -19.40 8.65 -3.96
N LYS A 359 -19.84 9.73 -4.65
CA LYS A 359 -18.99 10.90 -4.90
C LYS A 359 -18.47 11.50 -3.60
N ILE A 360 -17.16 11.72 -3.52
CA ILE A 360 -16.52 12.52 -2.49
C ILE A 360 -16.71 13.99 -2.87
N VAL A 361 -17.25 14.79 -1.98
CA VAL A 361 -17.54 16.20 -2.24
C VAL A 361 -16.82 17.06 -1.21
N LYS A 362 -16.02 18.01 -1.70
CA LYS A 362 -15.21 18.91 -0.84
C LYS A 362 -14.38 18.14 0.19
N GLY A 363 -13.80 16.99 -0.25
CA GLY A 363 -12.98 16.14 0.62
C GLY A 363 -13.73 15.39 1.73
N ALA A 364 -15.06 15.39 1.74
CA ALA A 364 -15.84 14.65 2.74
C ALA A 364 -16.15 13.22 2.27
N TRP A 365 -15.86 12.23 3.12
CA TRP A 365 -16.28 10.85 2.89
C TRP A 365 -17.81 10.74 3.00
N PRO A 366 -18.50 10.20 2.00
CA PRO A 366 -19.97 10.22 1.98
C PRO A 366 -20.56 9.24 3.00
N ALA A 367 -21.70 9.62 3.59
CA ALA A 367 -22.46 8.74 4.44
C ALA A 367 -23.02 7.53 3.66
N MET A 368 -23.12 6.38 4.30
CA MET A 368 -23.70 5.16 3.76
C MET A 368 -24.78 4.62 4.72
N LYS A 369 -25.98 4.34 4.20
CA LYS A 369 -27.06 3.74 5.02
C LYS A 369 -26.60 2.40 5.60
N GLY A 370 -26.77 2.24 6.90
CA GLY A 370 -26.38 1.02 7.62
C GLY A 370 -24.91 1.00 8.08
N TYR A 371 -24.13 2.07 7.84
CA TYR A 371 -22.79 2.23 8.39
C TYR A 371 -22.75 3.41 9.36
N THR A 372 -22.16 3.17 10.52
CA THR A 372 -21.78 4.21 11.49
C THR A 372 -20.28 4.17 11.69
N ALA A 373 -19.61 5.27 11.41
CA ALA A 373 -18.17 5.36 11.63
C ALA A 373 -17.84 5.17 13.12
N PRO A 374 -16.80 4.42 13.47
CA PRO A 374 -16.30 4.38 14.84
C PRO A 374 -15.85 5.78 15.30
N PRO A 375 -15.77 6.01 16.61
CA PRO A 375 -15.20 7.25 17.13
C PRO A 375 -13.78 7.48 16.60
N ALA A 376 -13.41 8.74 16.44
CA ALA A 376 -12.08 9.09 15.96
C ALA A 376 -11.00 8.51 16.88
N SER A 377 -9.91 8.00 16.29
CA SER A 377 -8.76 7.54 17.06
C SER A 377 -8.08 8.74 17.72
N THR A 378 -7.80 8.62 19.02
CA THR A 378 -6.96 9.56 19.78
C THR A 378 -5.49 9.15 19.82
N ALA A 379 -5.13 7.98 19.26
CA ALA A 379 -3.77 7.49 19.25
C ALA A 379 -2.89 8.35 18.34
N SER A 380 -1.77 8.86 18.88
CA SER A 380 -0.69 9.40 18.06
C SER A 380 -0.04 8.27 17.29
N ASN A 381 0.17 8.47 15.99
CA ASN A 381 0.96 7.55 15.17
C ASN A 381 2.37 8.11 15.09
N ASP A 382 3.29 7.49 15.77
CA ASP A 382 4.73 7.77 15.69
C ASP A 382 5.34 7.27 14.39
#